data_41f91721e8a63d4eeabb174048be4d88
#
_entry.id   41f91721e8a63d4eeabb174048be4d88
#
_cell.length_a   1.000
_cell.length_b   1.000
_cell.length_c   1.000
_cell.angle_alpha   90.00
_cell.angle_beta   90.00
_cell.angle_gamma   90.00
#
_symmetry.space_group_name_H-M   'P 1'
#
loop_
_entity.id
_entity.type
_entity.pdbx_description
1 polymer ?
#
loop_
_entity_poly.entity_id
_entity_poly.type
_entity_poly.pdbx_seq_one_letter_code
_entity_poly.pdbx_strand_id
1 'polypeptide(L)'
;FVSKIEVQAKAALTDLQAGANQAQVIFEIVNKELVELLGSQARRVRLAKVAPTVIMLAGLQGAGKTTLAGKLAKYFADLGDTPILVASDLQRPNAVTQLQVVGQNAGIPVFAPEPGNGVGNPVEVARAGIAFAKAKLHNIVIVDTAGRLGVDAELMQEAKNIRDAISPDEILFVVDAMTGQDAVRTAQAF
;
A
#
# COMPACT_ATOMS: atom_id res chain seq x y z
N PHE A 1 19.32 7.76 -15.84
CA PHE A 1 19.82 6.46 -15.40
C PHE A 1 20.98 5.98 -16.27
N VAL A 2 20.77 5.74 -17.58
CA VAL A 2 21.81 5.26 -18.52
C VAL A 2 23.04 6.16 -18.52
N SER A 3 22.88 7.48 -18.66
CA SER A 3 23.98 8.45 -18.67
C SER A 3 24.81 8.43 -17.37
N LYS A 4 24.18 8.18 -16.22
CA LYS A 4 24.89 8.05 -14.95
C LYS A 4 25.76 6.79 -14.91
N ILE A 5 25.22 5.67 -15.41
CA ILE A 5 25.96 4.41 -15.55
C ILE A 5 27.14 4.57 -16.51
N GLU A 6 26.94 5.20 -17.67
CA GLU A 6 28.00 5.43 -18.65
C GLU A 6 29.17 6.23 -18.07
N VAL A 7 28.90 7.29 -17.34
CA VAL A 7 29.93 8.13 -16.69
C VAL A 7 30.72 7.32 -15.66
N GLN A 8 30.01 6.59 -14.79
CA GLN A 8 30.64 5.77 -13.75
C GLN A 8 31.45 4.60 -14.36
N ALA A 9 30.90 3.92 -15.39
CA ALA A 9 31.58 2.84 -16.07
C ALA A 9 32.86 3.34 -16.77
N LYS A 10 32.83 4.48 -17.45
CA LYS A 10 34.01 5.07 -18.07
C LYS A 10 35.09 5.38 -17.03
N ALA A 11 34.73 6.01 -15.92
CA ALA A 11 35.68 6.31 -14.84
C ALA A 11 36.27 5.04 -14.25
N ALA A 12 35.44 4.05 -13.88
CA ALA A 12 35.89 2.80 -13.27
C ALA A 12 36.79 1.97 -14.22
N LEU A 13 36.51 1.94 -15.51
CA LEU A 13 37.31 1.22 -16.50
C LEU A 13 38.65 1.92 -16.78
N THR A 14 38.77 3.24 -16.58
CA THR A 14 40.03 3.97 -16.72
C THR A 14 41.00 3.63 -15.58
N ASP A 15 40.46 3.42 -14.36
CA ASP A 15 41.24 3.15 -13.16
C ASP A 15 41.47 1.62 -12.92
N LEU A 16 41.03 0.78 -13.86
CA LEU A 16 41.10 -0.68 -13.68
C LEU A 16 42.53 -1.19 -13.78
N GLN A 17 42.96 -1.96 -12.77
CA GLN A 17 44.23 -2.64 -12.80
C GLN A 17 44.25 -3.77 -13.85
N ALA A 18 45.42 -4.03 -14.45
CA ALA A 18 45.60 -5.09 -15.43
C ALA A 18 45.24 -6.47 -14.82
N GLY A 19 44.24 -7.14 -15.44
CA GLY A 19 43.73 -8.46 -15.00
C GLY A 19 42.37 -8.43 -14.29
N ALA A 20 41.80 -7.26 -14.00
CA ALA A 20 40.46 -7.18 -13.42
C ALA A 20 39.36 -7.47 -14.44
N ASN A 21 38.26 -8.10 -13.98
CA ASN A 21 37.13 -8.46 -14.83
C ASN A 21 36.24 -7.23 -15.10
N GLN A 22 36.38 -6.62 -16.27
CA GLN A 22 35.63 -5.45 -16.69
C GLN A 22 34.09 -5.66 -16.63
N ALA A 23 33.63 -6.86 -17.00
CA ALA A 23 32.19 -7.18 -17.00
C ALA A 23 31.64 -7.17 -15.58
N GLN A 24 32.41 -7.64 -14.60
CA GLN A 24 31.97 -7.63 -13.20
C GLN A 24 31.87 -6.21 -12.64
N VAL A 25 32.83 -5.34 -12.96
CA VAL A 25 32.78 -3.92 -12.54
C VAL A 25 31.56 -3.21 -13.10
N ILE A 26 31.26 -3.43 -14.39
CA ILE A 26 30.05 -2.86 -15.02
C ILE A 26 28.79 -3.41 -14.33
N PHE A 27 28.75 -4.72 -14.07
CA PHE A 27 27.62 -5.34 -13.37
C PHE A 27 27.39 -4.74 -11.99
N GLU A 28 28.45 -4.53 -11.22
CA GLU A 28 28.36 -3.92 -9.88
C GLU A 28 27.85 -2.46 -9.94
N ILE A 29 28.31 -1.68 -10.91
CA ILE A 29 27.83 -0.31 -11.14
C ILE A 29 26.33 -0.31 -11.47
N VAL A 30 25.91 -1.15 -12.41
CA VAL A 30 24.49 -1.28 -12.80
C VAL A 30 23.64 -1.70 -11.62
N ASN A 31 24.10 -2.72 -10.86
CA ASN A 31 23.38 -3.20 -9.68
C ASN A 31 23.23 -2.11 -8.62
N LYS A 32 24.31 -1.39 -8.32
CA LYS A 32 24.30 -0.27 -7.38
C LYS A 32 23.29 0.82 -7.79
N GLU A 33 23.35 1.24 -9.05
CA GLU A 33 22.44 2.25 -9.57
C GLU A 33 20.96 1.81 -9.57
N LEU A 34 20.69 0.51 -9.83
CA LEU A 34 19.36 -0.06 -9.72
C LEU A 34 18.87 -0.05 -8.27
N VAL A 35 19.72 -0.43 -7.32
CA VAL A 35 19.39 -0.42 -5.89
C VAL A 35 19.09 1.01 -5.42
N GLU A 36 19.90 2.00 -5.84
CA GLU A 36 19.65 3.40 -5.52
C GLU A 36 18.31 3.88 -6.12
N LEU A 37 18.02 3.52 -7.37
CA LEU A 37 16.76 3.87 -8.05
C LEU A 37 15.54 3.27 -7.35
N LEU A 38 15.66 2.05 -6.84
CA LEU A 38 14.60 1.33 -6.11
C LEU A 38 14.47 1.77 -4.64
N GLY A 39 15.33 2.70 -4.18
CA GLY A 39 15.22 3.28 -2.85
C GLY A 39 15.97 2.50 -1.77
N SER A 40 17.20 2.12 -2.01
CA SER A 40 18.27 1.53 -1.16
C SER A 40 17.97 1.09 0.31
N GLN A 41 16.85 1.49 0.92
CA GLN A 41 16.48 1.15 2.30
C GLN A 41 15.06 0.60 2.39
N ALA A 42 14.90 -0.56 3.03
CA ALA A 42 13.60 -1.09 3.39
C ALA A 42 13.00 -0.26 4.53
N ARG A 43 11.84 0.32 4.31
CA ARG A 43 11.05 1.01 5.33
C ARG A 43 9.97 0.06 5.87
N ARG A 44 9.93 -0.11 7.19
CA ARG A 44 8.82 -0.82 7.83
C ARG A 44 7.60 0.09 7.92
N VAL A 45 6.43 -0.52 8.04
CA VAL A 45 5.18 0.20 8.33
C VAL A 45 5.34 0.96 9.65
N ARG A 46 4.92 2.21 9.67
CA ARG A 46 4.98 3.05 10.86
C ARG A 46 3.85 2.65 11.80
N LEU A 47 4.20 2.17 12.98
CA LEU A 47 3.23 1.86 14.03
C LEU A 47 2.94 3.10 14.88
N ALA A 48 1.68 3.26 15.29
CA ALA A 48 1.26 4.31 16.19
C ALA A 48 1.87 4.14 17.58
N LYS A 49 2.13 5.25 18.27
CA LYS A 49 2.57 5.21 19.67
C LYS A 49 1.46 4.74 20.62
N VAL A 50 0.22 4.92 20.24
CA VAL A 50 -0.98 4.51 20.98
C VAL A 50 -1.90 3.77 20.00
N ALA A 51 -2.26 2.54 20.36
CA ALA A 51 -3.14 1.70 19.54
C ALA A 51 -4.55 2.32 19.36
N PRO A 52 -5.20 2.03 18.24
CA PRO A 52 -4.74 1.21 17.14
C PRO A 52 -3.86 1.98 16.15
N THR A 53 -2.94 1.30 15.49
CA THR A 53 -2.30 1.78 14.26
C THR A 53 -3.32 1.71 13.12
N VAL A 54 -3.54 2.82 12.43
CA VAL A 54 -4.48 2.92 11.31
C VAL A 54 -3.70 2.96 10.00
N ILE A 55 -3.91 1.96 9.15
CA ILE A 55 -3.31 1.83 7.83
C ILE A 55 -4.41 1.99 6.79
N MET A 56 -4.29 2.99 5.92
CA MET A 56 -5.21 3.21 4.81
C MET A 56 -4.61 2.66 3.51
N LEU A 57 -5.37 1.87 2.76
CA LEU A 57 -4.99 1.41 1.44
C LEU A 57 -5.59 2.33 0.38
N ALA A 58 -4.77 2.90 -0.49
CA ALA A 58 -5.18 3.76 -1.60
C ALA A 58 -4.64 3.21 -2.93
N GLY A 59 -5.26 3.56 -4.05
CA GLY A 59 -4.82 3.13 -5.39
C GLY A 59 -5.97 2.82 -6.34
N LEU A 60 -5.64 2.55 -7.61
CA LEU A 60 -6.62 2.29 -8.65
C LEU A 60 -7.38 0.97 -8.46
N GLN A 61 -8.49 0.83 -9.17
CA GLN A 61 -9.23 -0.42 -9.26
C GLN A 61 -8.36 -1.52 -9.89
N GLY A 62 -8.44 -2.73 -9.35
CA GLY A 62 -7.64 -3.86 -9.83
C GLY A 62 -6.19 -3.89 -9.35
N ALA A 63 -5.69 -2.86 -8.68
CA ALA A 63 -4.32 -2.82 -8.16
C ALA A 63 -4.04 -3.83 -7.02
N GLY A 64 -5.05 -4.49 -6.48
CA GLY A 64 -4.89 -5.53 -5.47
C GLY A 64 -5.05 -5.07 -4.02
N LYS A 65 -5.67 -3.90 -3.75
CA LYS A 65 -5.89 -3.37 -2.39
C LYS A 65 -6.53 -4.39 -1.45
N THR A 66 -7.69 -4.91 -1.82
CA THR A 66 -8.45 -5.88 -1.01
C THR A 66 -7.62 -7.15 -0.73
N THR A 67 -6.88 -7.63 -1.74
CA THR A 67 -5.97 -8.78 -1.56
C THR A 67 -4.82 -8.45 -0.62
N LEU A 68 -4.24 -7.25 -0.76
CA LEU A 68 -3.18 -6.77 0.14
C LEU A 68 -3.70 -6.62 1.57
N ALA A 69 -4.93 -6.11 1.74
CA ALA A 69 -5.56 -5.96 3.07
C ALA A 69 -5.52 -7.28 3.85
N GLY A 70 -5.97 -8.38 3.24
CA GLY A 70 -5.97 -9.70 3.88
C GLY A 70 -4.56 -10.23 4.16
N LYS A 71 -3.63 -10.08 3.21
CA LYS A 71 -2.24 -10.52 3.38
C LYS A 71 -1.51 -9.73 4.46
N LEU A 72 -1.71 -8.42 4.49
CA LEU A 72 -1.10 -7.53 5.47
C LEU A 72 -1.66 -7.80 6.88
N ALA A 73 -2.98 -8.00 6.98
CA ALA A 73 -3.60 -8.37 8.24
C ALA A 73 -3.08 -9.72 8.75
N LYS A 74 -2.99 -10.72 7.88
CA LYS A 74 -2.39 -12.02 8.24
C LYS A 74 -0.95 -11.88 8.70
N TYR A 75 -0.15 -11.08 8.02
CA TYR A 75 1.24 -10.80 8.41
C TYR A 75 1.34 -10.21 9.82
N PHE A 76 0.50 -9.22 10.17
CA PHE A 76 0.47 -8.66 11.52
C PHE A 76 -0.02 -9.67 12.57
N ALA A 77 -1.04 -10.47 12.23
CA ALA A 77 -1.52 -11.52 13.13
C ALA A 77 -0.43 -12.56 13.43
N ASP A 78 0.38 -12.93 12.44
CA ASP A 78 1.49 -13.87 12.61
C ASP A 78 2.64 -13.27 13.46
N LEU A 79 2.71 -11.95 13.58
CA LEU A 79 3.60 -11.23 14.50
C LEU A 79 3.04 -11.10 15.93
N GLY A 80 1.80 -11.56 16.17
CA GLY A 80 1.14 -11.48 17.47
C GLY A 80 0.24 -10.25 17.67
N ASP A 81 0.04 -9.45 16.62
CA ASP A 81 -0.90 -8.33 16.64
C ASP A 81 -2.36 -8.80 16.51
N THR A 82 -3.31 -7.89 16.78
CA THR A 82 -4.75 -8.14 16.69
C THR A 82 -5.37 -7.25 15.60
N PRO A 83 -5.15 -7.56 14.32
CA PRO A 83 -5.63 -6.74 13.22
C PRO A 83 -7.14 -6.88 13.01
N ILE A 84 -7.74 -5.83 12.41
CA ILE A 84 -9.10 -5.83 11.88
C ILE A 84 -9.10 -5.14 10.52
N LEU A 85 -9.93 -5.65 9.60
CA LEU A 85 -10.20 -5.04 8.30
C LEU A 85 -11.44 -4.16 8.38
N VAL A 86 -11.44 -3.03 7.68
CA VAL A 86 -12.58 -2.11 7.59
C VAL A 86 -12.99 -1.95 6.13
N ALA A 87 -14.25 -2.29 5.82
CA ALA A 87 -14.81 -2.29 4.47
C ALA A 87 -15.31 -0.89 4.09
N SER A 88 -14.41 -0.01 3.65
CA SER A 88 -14.73 1.36 3.22
C SER A 88 -14.89 1.52 1.71
N ASP A 89 -14.72 0.45 0.91
CA ASP A 89 -15.09 0.41 -0.51
C ASP A 89 -16.60 0.10 -0.62
N LEU A 90 -17.41 1.13 -0.74
CA LEU A 90 -18.86 1.02 -0.87
C LEU A 90 -19.33 1.25 -2.31
N GLN A 91 -18.45 1.63 -3.22
CA GLN A 91 -18.83 1.97 -4.60
C GLN A 91 -19.01 0.76 -5.50
N ARG A 92 -18.24 -0.31 -5.24
CA ARG A 92 -18.31 -1.53 -6.06
C ARG A 92 -19.35 -2.49 -5.49
N PRO A 93 -20.24 -3.03 -6.36
CA PRO A 93 -21.10 -4.14 -5.95
C PRO A 93 -20.22 -5.28 -5.38
N ASN A 94 -20.62 -5.84 -4.25
CA ASN A 94 -19.94 -6.95 -3.57
C ASN A 94 -18.52 -6.65 -3.01
N ALA A 95 -18.02 -5.41 -3.00
CA ALA A 95 -16.71 -5.11 -2.43
C ALA A 95 -16.64 -5.47 -0.93
N VAL A 96 -17.68 -5.14 -0.19
CA VAL A 96 -17.82 -5.50 1.23
C VAL A 96 -17.78 -7.02 1.40
N THR A 97 -18.57 -7.77 0.62
CA THR A 97 -18.59 -9.23 0.67
C THR A 97 -17.22 -9.81 0.29
N GLN A 98 -16.54 -9.23 -0.70
CA GLN A 98 -15.20 -9.64 -1.10
C GLN A 98 -14.21 -9.50 0.05
N LEU A 99 -14.22 -8.37 0.77
CA LEU A 99 -13.35 -8.17 1.93
C LEU A 99 -13.69 -9.13 3.07
N GLN A 100 -14.98 -9.40 3.29
CA GLN A 100 -15.42 -10.40 4.29
C GLN A 100 -14.88 -11.80 3.98
N VAL A 101 -14.93 -12.23 2.71
CA VAL A 101 -14.35 -13.51 2.27
C VAL A 101 -12.83 -13.53 2.48
N VAL A 102 -12.15 -12.44 2.14
CA VAL A 102 -10.70 -12.30 2.35
C VAL A 102 -10.36 -12.37 3.83
N GLY A 103 -11.11 -11.68 4.69
CA GLY A 103 -10.94 -11.72 6.13
C GLY A 103 -11.17 -13.12 6.70
N GLN A 104 -12.25 -13.78 6.28
CA GLN A 104 -12.56 -15.16 6.69
C GLN A 104 -11.43 -16.14 6.33
N ASN A 105 -10.92 -16.07 5.10
CA ASN A 105 -9.82 -16.92 4.64
C ASN A 105 -8.51 -16.65 5.40
N ALA A 106 -8.30 -15.42 5.85
CA ALA A 106 -7.14 -15.04 6.64
C ALA A 106 -7.31 -15.26 8.16
N GLY A 107 -8.53 -15.59 8.62
CA GLY A 107 -8.86 -15.67 10.05
C GLY A 107 -8.91 -14.30 10.74
N ILE A 108 -9.20 -13.22 9.99
CA ILE A 108 -9.19 -11.84 10.46
C ILE A 108 -10.60 -11.27 10.48
N PRO A 109 -11.04 -10.63 11.58
CA PRO A 109 -12.34 -9.99 11.65
C PRO A 109 -12.46 -8.83 10.67
N VAL A 110 -13.66 -8.60 10.16
CA VAL A 110 -13.99 -7.51 9.23
C VAL A 110 -15.10 -6.67 9.82
N PHE A 111 -14.86 -5.38 9.95
CA PHE A 111 -15.91 -4.41 10.21
C PHE A 111 -16.52 -3.97 8.87
N ALA A 112 -17.82 -4.21 8.73
CA ALA A 112 -18.57 -3.88 7.51
C ALA A 112 -19.87 -3.15 7.89
N PRO A 113 -20.35 -2.23 7.03
CA PRO A 113 -21.63 -1.59 7.24
C PRO A 113 -22.78 -2.59 7.09
N GLU A 114 -23.86 -2.39 7.79
CA GLU A 114 -25.12 -3.08 7.59
C GLU A 114 -26.12 -2.17 6.87
N PRO A 115 -26.83 -2.65 5.85
CA PRO A 115 -26.89 -4.00 5.30
C PRO A 115 -25.80 -4.33 4.26
N GLY A 116 -24.66 -3.71 4.22
CA GLY A 116 -23.60 -3.98 3.25
C GLY A 116 -23.99 -3.66 1.80
N ASN A 117 -23.01 -3.56 0.89
CA ASN A 117 -23.23 -3.39 -0.55
C ASN A 117 -23.76 -2.00 -1.00
N GLY A 118 -22.87 -1.02 -1.09
CA GLY A 118 -23.11 0.22 -1.84
C GLY A 118 -23.99 1.24 -1.10
N VAL A 119 -24.37 0.98 0.12
CA VAL A 119 -25.18 1.88 0.92
C VAL A 119 -24.37 2.41 2.10
N GLY A 120 -24.20 3.71 2.18
CA GLY A 120 -23.53 4.35 3.29
C GLY A 120 -22.48 5.38 2.83
N ASN A 121 -21.85 6.00 3.83
CA ASN A 121 -20.77 6.95 3.62
C ASN A 121 -19.43 6.26 3.98
N PRO A 122 -18.46 6.15 3.06
CA PRO A 122 -17.19 5.47 3.32
C PRO A 122 -16.41 6.12 4.46
N VAL A 123 -16.54 7.43 4.66
CA VAL A 123 -15.91 8.17 5.77
C VAL A 123 -16.50 7.73 7.12
N GLU A 124 -17.83 7.61 7.20
CA GLU A 124 -18.50 7.17 8.42
C GLU A 124 -18.18 5.72 8.76
N VAL A 125 -18.10 4.85 7.75
CA VAL A 125 -17.71 3.44 7.94
C VAL A 125 -16.27 3.35 8.45
N ALA A 126 -15.34 4.13 7.89
CA ALA A 126 -13.97 4.16 8.36
C ALA A 126 -13.86 4.61 9.82
N ARG A 127 -14.57 5.70 10.20
CA ARG A 127 -14.61 6.19 11.60
C ARG A 127 -15.21 5.15 12.55
N ALA A 128 -16.35 4.57 12.18
CA ALA A 128 -17.03 3.56 12.98
C ALA A 128 -16.16 2.30 13.15
N GLY A 129 -15.47 1.88 12.09
CA GLY A 129 -14.53 0.76 12.14
C GLY A 129 -13.37 0.98 13.12
N ILE A 130 -12.81 2.19 13.15
CA ILE A 130 -11.75 2.55 14.11
C ILE A 130 -12.29 2.60 15.53
N ALA A 131 -13.49 3.15 15.74
CA ALA A 131 -14.14 3.18 17.06
C ALA A 131 -14.42 1.76 17.55
N PHE A 132 -14.90 0.88 16.68
CA PHE A 132 -15.11 -0.54 16.96
C PHE A 132 -13.79 -1.24 17.32
N ALA A 133 -12.73 -1.00 16.55
CA ALA A 133 -11.41 -1.55 16.82
C ALA A 133 -10.89 -1.18 18.21
N LYS A 134 -11.02 0.09 18.60
CA LYS A 134 -10.66 0.58 19.95
C LYS A 134 -11.48 -0.13 21.04
N ALA A 135 -12.79 -0.24 20.85
CA ALA A 135 -13.68 -0.90 21.82
C ALA A 135 -13.40 -2.40 21.97
N LYS A 136 -12.93 -3.05 20.92
CA LYS A 136 -12.61 -4.50 20.89
C LYS A 136 -11.12 -4.79 21.09
N LEU A 137 -10.31 -3.77 21.40
CA LEU A 137 -8.88 -3.89 21.67
C LEU A 137 -8.05 -4.44 20.49
N HIS A 138 -8.49 -4.15 19.25
CA HIS A 138 -7.65 -4.37 18.08
C HIS A 138 -6.55 -3.29 18.03
N ASN A 139 -5.32 -3.71 17.77
CA ASN A 139 -4.17 -2.79 17.74
C ASN A 139 -3.73 -2.38 16.33
N ILE A 140 -4.25 -3.05 15.29
CA ILE A 140 -4.03 -2.72 13.87
C ILE A 140 -5.38 -2.60 13.17
N VAL A 141 -5.60 -1.51 12.45
CA VAL A 141 -6.78 -1.28 11.61
C VAL A 141 -6.32 -1.08 10.18
N ILE A 142 -6.82 -1.89 9.25
CA ILE A 142 -6.53 -1.76 7.82
C ILE A 142 -7.82 -1.35 7.13
N VAL A 143 -7.84 -0.14 6.58
CA VAL A 143 -8.99 0.43 5.87
C VAL A 143 -8.84 0.18 4.38
N ASP A 144 -9.70 -0.68 3.83
CA ASP A 144 -9.79 -0.95 2.39
C ASP A 144 -10.71 0.08 1.75
N THR A 145 -10.17 0.92 0.86
CA THR A 145 -10.91 2.00 0.22
C THR A 145 -11.24 1.68 -1.24
N ALA A 146 -12.21 2.40 -1.79
CA ALA A 146 -12.56 2.31 -3.20
C ALA A 146 -11.36 2.60 -4.11
N GLY A 147 -11.42 2.05 -5.32
CA GLY A 147 -10.53 2.39 -6.43
C GLY A 147 -11.35 2.48 -7.71
N ARG A 148 -11.04 3.46 -8.55
CA ARG A 148 -11.64 3.60 -9.89
C ARG A 148 -10.65 3.23 -10.98
N LEU A 149 -11.13 3.07 -12.20
CA LEU A 149 -10.32 2.70 -13.37
C LEU A 149 -9.32 3.79 -13.80
N GLY A 150 -9.51 5.02 -13.32
CA GLY A 150 -8.63 6.15 -13.62
C GLY A 150 -8.50 7.08 -12.43
N VAL A 151 -7.54 7.99 -12.51
CA VAL A 151 -7.40 9.09 -11.55
C VAL A 151 -8.43 10.15 -11.92
N ASP A 152 -9.51 10.25 -11.15
CA ASP A 152 -10.52 11.29 -11.30
C ASP A 152 -10.64 12.12 -10.00
N ALA A 153 -11.22 13.32 -10.14
CA ALA A 153 -11.35 14.24 -9.02
C ALA A 153 -12.22 13.69 -7.88
N GLU A 154 -13.19 12.84 -8.19
CA GLU A 154 -14.12 12.29 -7.20
C GLU A 154 -13.44 11.21 -6.36
N LEU A 155 -12.64 10.31 -6.98
CA LEU A 155 -11.82 9.32 -6.27
C LEU A 155 -10.82 10.00 -5.33
N MET A 156 -10.14 11.02 -5.84
CA MET A 156 -9.16 11.79 -5.07
C MET A 156 -9.81 12.50 -3.88
N GLN A 157 -11.00 13.06 -4.10
CA GLN A 157 -11.73 13.74 -3.04
C GLN A 157 -12.22 12.75 -1.98
N GLU A 158 -12.72 11.58 -2.37
CA GLU A 158 -13.16 10.54 -1.43
C GLU A 158 -11.97 10.02 -0.60
N ALA A 159 -10.86 9.68 -1.23
CA ALA A 159 -9.65 9.25 -0.53
C ALA A 159 -9.14 10.32 0.46
N LYS A 160 -9.16 11.59 0.04
CA LYS A 160 -8.81 12.73 0.90
C LYS A 160 -9.77 12.87 2.08
N ASN A 161 -11.08 12.75 1.84
CA ASN A 161 -12.09 12.85 2.89
C ASN A 161 -11.92 11.74 3.94
N ILE A 162 -11.66 10.50 3.50
CA ILE A 162 -11.38 9.39 4.39
C ILE A 162 -10.09 9.68 5.18
N ARG A 163 -8.99 10.03 4.52
CA ARG A 163 -7.70 10.35 5.15
C ARG A 163 -7.85 11.41 6.23
N ASP A 164 -8.50 12.53 5.90
CA ASP A 164 -8.66 13.68 6.81
C ASP A 164 -9.56 13.33 8.00
N ALA A 165 -10.53 12.41 7.80
CA ALA A 165 -11.45 11.96 8.83
C ALA A 165 -10.85 10.98 9.83
N ILE A 166 -9.91 10.11 9.38
CA ILE A 166 -9.34 9.05 10.21
C ILE A 166 -7.90 9.31 10.62
N SER A 167 -7.22 10.29 10.00
CA SER A 167 -5.82 10.64 10.26
C SER A 167 -4.92 9.38 10.35
N PRO A 168 -4.77 8.60 9.26
CA PRO A 168 -4.07 7.33 9.31
C PRO A 168 -2.60 7.52 9.66
N ASP A 169 -2.02 6.57 10.39
CA ASP A 169 -0.59 6.54 10.72
C ASP A 169 0.25 6.21 9.49
N GLU A 170 -0.32 5.42 8.56
CA GLU A 170 0.32 5.01 7.33
C GLU A 170 -0.69 4.96 6.18
N ILE A 171 -0.26 5.42 5.00
CA ILE A 171 -1.02 5.26 3.76
C ILE A 171 -0.17 4.41 2.81
N LEU A 172 -0.71 3.27 2.40
CA LEU A 172 -0.08 2.40 1.42
C LEU A 172 -0.75 2.60 0.07
N PHE A 173 0.00 3.21 -0.85
CA PHE A 173 -0.44 3.34 -2.23
C PHE A 173 -0.15 2.04 -2.99
N VAL A 174 -1.20 1.37 -3.43
CA VAL A 174 -1.13 0.07 -4.09
C VAL A 174 -1.19 0.25 -5.59
N VAL A 175 -0.14 -0.21 -6.28
CA VAL A 175 -0.05 -0.17 -7.74
C VAL A 175 0.27 -1.55 -8.30
N ASP A 176 -0.22 -1.82 -9.50
CA ASP A 176 0.21 -2.97 -10.28
C ASP A 176 1.52 -2.63 -10.99
N ALA A 177 2.56 -3.43 -10.77
CA ALA A 177 3.86 -3.25 -11.41
C ALA A 177 3.80 -3.33 -12.95
N MET A 178 2.78 -3.99 -13.49
CA MET A 178 2.55 -4.09 -14.95
C MET A 178 2.13 -2.76 -15.59
N THR A 179 1.67 -1.78 -14.81
CA THR A 179 1.26 -0.46 -15.32
C THR A 179 2.45 0.44 -15.68
N GLY A 180 3.67 0.06 -15.29
CA GLY A 180 4.89 0.78 -15.66
C GLY A 180 4.88 2.26 -15.25
N GLN A 181 5.15 3.16 -16.19
CA GLN A 181 5.26 4.60 -15.94
C GLN A 181 3.95 5.25 -15.45
N ASP A 182 2.81 4.68 -15.77
CA ASP A 182 1.51 5.20 -15.32
C ASP A 182 1.33 5.04 -13.81
N ALA A 183 1.98 4.06 -13.18
CA ALA A 183 2.02 3.92 -11.73
C ALA A 183 2.64 5.17 -11.06
N VAL A 184 3.71 5.70 -11.64
CA VAL A 184 4.38 6.91 -11.12
C VAL A 184 3.48 8.13 -11.26
N ARG A 185 2.84 8.31 -12.41
CA ARG A 185 1.90 9.42 -12.66
C ARG A 185 0.72 9.36 -11.69
N THR A 186 0.19 8.16 -11.48
CA THR A 186 -0.91 7.94 -10.54
C THR A 186 -0.48 8.25 -9.10
N ALA A 187 0.70 7.78 -8.68
CA ALA A 187 1.22 8.06 -7.35
C ALA A 187 1.48 9.54 -7.10
N GLN A 188 1.86 10.31 -8.15
CA GLN A 188 2.05 11.76 -8.05
C GLN A 188 0.74 12.54 -7.94
N ALA A 189 -0.36 11.95 -8.41
CA ALA A 189 -1.69 12.55 -8.34
C ALA A 189 -2.40 12.30 -7.00
N PHE A 190 -2.04 11.25 -6.27
CA PHE A 190 -2.52 10.91 -4.93
C PHE A 190 -1.73 11.64 -3.84
#